data_2aff97d94eab872c61b9fa1ac11930c2
#
_entry.id   2aff97d94eab872c61b9fa1ac11930c2
#
_cell.length_a   1.000
_cell.length_b   1.000
_cell.length_c   1.000
_cell.angle_alpha   90.00
_cell.angle_beta   90.00
_cell.angle_gamma   90.00
#
_symmetry.space_group_name_H-M   'P 1'
#
loop_
_entity.id
_entity.type
_entity.pdbx_description
1 polymer ?
#
loop_
_entity_poly.entity_id
_entity_poly.type
_entity_poly.pdbx_seq_one_letter_code
_entity_poly.pdbx_strand_id
1 'polypeptide(L)'
;MPRERINPPGLFKHPYFTRILKVENPATVIFLAGVTPADENYQPLHPGDVRGQYKAILDALTFQLKEAGATWDDVVFRRMYAVDVPEFMKVVLDPTFPLPWHPDRPSPSTLIGVTALSNPGFLIEVEIVAMVDG
;
A
#
# COMPACT_ATOMS: atom_id res chain seq x y z
N MET A 1 17.12 -8.84 -11.41
CA MET A 1 15.75 -8.67 -11.92
C MET A 1 15.58 -7.26 -12.43
N PRO A 2 15.54 -7.07 -13.76
CA PRO A 2 15.37 -5.72 -14.30
C PRO A 2 14.00 -5.14 -13.94
N ARG A 3 14.01 -3.89 -13.54
CA ARG A 3 12.79 -3.12 -13.26
C ARG A 3 12.83 -1.82 -14.03
N GLU A 4 11.74 -1.52 -14.71
CA GLU A 4 11.60 -0.29 -15.46
C GLU A 4 10.34 0.44 -15.03
N ARG A 5 10.50 1.70 -14.62
CA ARG A 5 9.39 2.57 -14.24
C ARG A 5 9.09 3.51 -15.40
N ILE A 6 7.83 3.49 -15.85
CA ILE A 6 7.42 4.27 -17.01
C ILE A 6 6.23 5.14 -16.62
N ASN A 7 6.37 6.45 -16.81
CA ASN A 7 5.27 7.39 -16.69
C ASN A 7 5.07 8.04 -18.07
N PRO A 8 4.15 7.52 -18.91
CA PRO A 8 4.00 8.00 -20.27
C PRO A 8 3.63 9.47 -20.32
N PRO A 9 4.12 10.24 -21.32
CA PRO A 9 3.71 11.62 -21.50
C PRO A 9 2.23 11.69 -21.86
N GLY A 10 1.58 12.80 -21.50
CA GLY A 10 0.15 13.00 -21.78
C GLY A 10 -0.80 12.42 -20.74
N LEU A 11 -0.31 11.66 -19.76
CA LEU A 11 -1.10 11.20 -18.65
C LEU A 11 -0.73 11.98 -17.38
N PHE A 12 -1.70 12.14 -16.48
CA PHE A 12 -1.43 12.81 -15.21
C PHE A 12 -0.35 12.05 -14.45
N LYS A 13 0.75 12.74 -14.11
CA LYS A 13 1.84 12.16 -13.33
C LYS A 13 1.58 12.41 -11.85
N HIS A 14 1.19 11.38 -11.15
CA HIS A 14 0.91 11.47 -9.72
C HIS A 14 2.20 11.23 -8.91
N PRO A 15 2.52 12.08 -7.92
CA PRO A 15 3.76 11.91 -7.14
C PRO A 15 3.76 10.70 -6.21
N TYR A 16 2.61 10.09 -5.96
CA TYR A 16 2.47 9.03 -4.96
C TYR A 16 2.42 7.63 -5.54
N PHE A 17 2.46 7.48 -6.87
CA PHE A 17 2.55 6.17 -7.50
C PHE A 17 3.25 6.25 -8.86
N THR A 18 3.77 5.10 -9.30
CA THR A 18 4.31 4.90 -10.64
C THR A 18 3.19 4.40 -11.55
N ARG A 19 3.08 4.92 -12.78
CA ARG A 19 2.05 4.47 -13.72
C ARG A 19 2.27 3.03 -14.15
N ILE A 20 3.49 2.71 -14.57
CA ILE A 20 3.83 1.40 -15.08
C ILE A 20 5.13 0.95 -14.41
N LEU A 21 5.13 -0.27 -13.90
CA LEU A 21 6.33 -0.92 -13.43
C LEU A 21 6.45 -2.26 -14.14
N LYS A 22 7.48 -2.38 -15.00
CA LYS A 22 7.81 -3.63 -15.68
C LYS A 22 8.84 -4.38 -14.85
N VAL A 23 8.59 -5.64 -14.60
CA VAL A 23 9.51 -6.52 -13.87
C VAL A 23 9.73 -7.76 -14.74
N GLU A 24 10.97 -8.07 -15.06
CA GLU A 24 11.32 -9.22 -15.90
C GLU A 24 12.00 -10.29 -15.06
N ASN A 25 11.59 -11.53 -15.26
CA ASN A 25 12.21 -12.73 -14.68
C ASN A 25 12.40 -12.66 -13.15
N PRO A 26 11.36 -12.35 -12.36
CA PRO A 26 11.52 -12.39 -10.91
C PRO A 26 11.75 -13.83 -10.44
N ALA A 27 12.62 -14.02 -9.44
CA ALA A 27 12.83 -15.34 -8.87
C ALA A 27 11.67 -15.76 -7.97
N THR A 28 11.07 -14.81 -7.25
CA THR A 28 9.97 -15.09 -6.31
C THR A 28 8.92 -13.98 -6.41
N VAL A 29 7.65 -14.40 -6.46
CA VAL A 29 6.50 -13.50 -6.35
C VAL A 29 5.85 -13.73 -4.99
N ILE A 30 5.61 -12.66 -4.26
CA ILE A 30 5.06 -12.69 -2.90
C ILE A 30 3.73 -11.95 -2.89
N PHE A 31 2.66 -12.65 -2.52
CA PHE A 31 1.33 -12.08 -2.38
C PHE A 31 1.05 -11.88 -0.90
N LEU A 32 0.77 -10.65 -0.48
CA LEU A 32 0.35 -10.36 0.88
C LEU A 32 -1.16 -10.13 0.88
N ALA A 33 -1.87 -10.89 1.71
CA ALA A 33 -3.30 -10.69 1.88
C ALA A 33 -3.59 -9.29 2.38
N GLY A 34 -4.81 -8.81 2.15
CA GLY A 34 -5.22 -7.50 2.65
C GLY A 34 -5.03 -7.39 4.15
N VAL A 35 -4.36 -6.31 4.57
CA VAL A 35 -4.14 -6.00 5.99
C VAL A 35 -5.17 -4.96 6.42
N THR A 36 -5.89 -5.29 7.50
CA THR A 36 -6.84 -4.41 8.16
C THR A 36 -6.20 -3.81 9.42
N PRO A 37 -6.71 -2.68 9.93
CA PRO A 37 -6.15 -2.07 11.14
C PRO A 37 -6.69 -2.75 12.39
N ALA A 38 -6.40 -4.03 12.55
CA ALA A 38 -6.97 -4.87 13.60
C ALA A 38 -5.94 -5.18 14.68
N ASP A 39 -6.40 -5.25 15.94
CA ASP A 39 -5.63 -5.84 17.02
C ASP A 39 -5.74 -7.38 16.99
N GLU A 40 -5.16 -8.06 17.97
CA GLU A 40 -5.16 -9.52 18.06
C GLU A 40 -6.57 -10.12 18.21
N ASN A 41 -7.54 -9.35 18.62
CA ASN A 41 -8.93 -9.78 18.78
C ASN A 41 -9.82 -9.30 17.63
N TYR A 42 -9.20 -8.87 16.54
CA TYR A 42 -9.87 -8.38 15.33
C TYR A 42 -10.71 -7.12 15.60
N GLN A 43 -10.31 -6.32 16.58
CA GLN A 43 -10.96 -5.05 16.89
C GLN A 43 -10.17 -3.90 16.28
N PRO A 44 -10.84 -2.79 15.90
CA PRO A 44 -10.16 -1.68 15.26
C PRO A 44 -9.12 -1.03 16.16
N LEU A 45 -7.91 -0.87 15.61
CA LEU A 45 -6.93 0.06 16.15
C LEU A 45 -7.36 1.48 15.75
N HIS A 46 -7.01 2.47 16.55
CA HIS A 46 -7.28 3.88 16.26
C HIS A 46 -8.72 4.13 15.74
N PRO A 47 -9.76 3.80 16.54
CA PRO A 47 -11.15 3.97 16.08
C PRO A 47 -11.44 5.38 15.59
N GLY A 48 -12.08 5.48 14.42
CA GLY A 48 -12.44 6.77 13.83
C GLY A 48 -11.29 7.57 13.24
N ASP A 49 -10.07 7.04 13.26
CA ASP A 49 -8.86 7.73 12.84
C ASP A 49 -8.21 6.98 11.67
N VAL A 50 -8.57 7.37 10.44
CA VAL A 50 -8.05 6.69 9.24
C VAL A 50 -6.53 6.89 9.09
N ARG A 51 -5.99 8.02 9.54
CA ARG A 51 -4.54 8.26 9.50
C ARG A 51 -3.80 7.25 10.40
N GLY A 52 -4.26 7.09 11.63
CA GLY A 52 -3.68 6.13 12.57
C GLY A 52 -3.84 4.69 12.07
N GLN A 53 -5.00 4.36 11.51
CA GLN A 53 -5.25 3.04 10.94
C GLN A 53 -4.32 2.75 9.76
N TYR A 54 -4.14 3.70 8.85
CA TYR A 54 -3.26 3.53 7.70
C TYR A 54 -1.80 3.35 8.14
N LYS A 55 -1.35 4.14 9.12
CA LYS A 55 0.00 4.00 9.68
C LYS A 55 0.21 2.60 10.27
N ALA A 56 -0.76 2.10 11.04
CA ALA A 56 -0.70 0.76 11.63
C ALA A 56 -0.62 -0.33 10.55
N ILE A 57 -1.40 -0.17 9.46
CA ILE A 57 -1.36 -1.12 8.33
C ILE A 57 0.01 -1.11 7.66
N LEU A 58 0.57 0.06 7.39
CA LEU A 58 1.88 0.15 6.74
C LEU A 58 2.99 -0.44 7.61
N ASP A 59 2.92 -0.25 8.92
CA ASP A 59 3.85 -0.88 9.85
C ASP A 59 3.73 -2.40 9.82
N ALA A 60 2.50 -2.92 9.81
CA ALA A 60 2.25 -4.36 9.72
C ALA A 60 2.75 -4.95 8.40
N LEU A 61 2.55 -4.24 7.29
CA LEU A 61 3.05 -4.68 5.98
C LEU A 61 4.58 -4.66 5.95
N THR A 62 5.22 -3.65 6.55
CA THR A 62 6.68 -3.58 6.64
C THR A 62 7.23 -4.80 7.38
N PHE A 63 6.60 -5.18 8.48
CA PHE A 63 6.97 -6.37 9.24
C PHE A 63 6.79 -7.65 8.41
N GLN A 64 5.65 -7.79 7.73
CA GLN A 64 5.37 -8.96 6.92
C GLN A 64 6.32 -9.10 5.73
N LEU A 65 6.64 -7.98 5.06
CA LEU A 65 7.62 -7.98 3.98
C LEU A 65 8.97 -8.52 4.48
N LYS A 66 9.42 -8.03 5.63
CA LYS A 66 10.67 -8.49 6.23
C LYS A 66 10.66 -9.99 6.51
N GLU A 67 9.56 -10.49 7.07
CA GLU A 67 9.41 -11.92 7.35
C GLU A 67 9.45 -12.76 6.06
N ALA A 68 9.00 -12.20 4.94
CA ALA A 68 9.01 -12.87 3.64
C ALA A 68 10.32 -12.65 2.86
N GLY A 69 11.29 -11.94 3.43
CA GLY A 69 12.57 -11.68 2.78
C GLY A 69 12.53 -10.54 1.77
N ALA A 70 11.63 -9.58 1.94
CA ALA A 70 11.44 -8.47 1.01
C ALA A 70 11.45 -7.12 1.74
N THR A 71 11.49 -6.06 0.94
CA THR A 71 11.38 -4.67 1.41
C THR A 71 10.36 -3.93 0.56
N TRP A 72 10.06 -2.68 0.92
CA TRP A 72 9.16 -1.85 0.12
C TRP A 72 9.69 -1.59 -1.29
N ASP A 73 11.00 -1.65 -1.53
CA ASP A 73 11.56 -1.55 -2.88
C ASP A 73 11.13 -2.73 -3.77
N ASP A 74 10.74 -3.84 -3.17
CA ASP A 74 10.30 -5.02 -3.91
C ASP A 74 8.81 -5.01 -4.22
N VAL A 75 8.05 -4.09 -3.65
CA VAL A 75 6.61 -4.00 -3.87
C VAL A 75 6.33 -3.51 -5.28
N VAL A 76 5.56 -4.31 -6.04
CA VAL A 76 5.26 -4.02 -7.44
C VAL A 76 3.84 -3.52 -7.65
N PHE A 77 2.96 -3.73 -6.68
CA PHE A 77 1.60 -3.22 -6.74
C PHE A 77 1.00 -3.15 -5.35
N ARG A 78 0.18 -2.13 -5.11
CA ARG A 78 -0.64 -2.04 -3.90
C ARG A 78 -2.04 -1.57 -4.24
N ARG A 79 -3.04 -2.14 -3.55
CA ARG A 79 -4.43 -1.72 -3.63
C ARG A 79 -4.90 -1.29 -2.26
N MET A 80 -5.62 -0.17 -2.23
CA MET A 80 -6.15 0.41 -1.01
C MET A 80 -7.67 0.49 -1.13
N TYR A 81 -8.35 0.01 -0.10
CA TYR A 81 -9.81 -0.01 -0.03
C TYR A 81 -10.23 0.90 1.11
N ALA A 82 -10.92 1.99 0.79
CA ALA A 82 -11.32 3.00 1.78
C ALA A 82 -12.83 3.16 1.83
N VAL A 83 -13.39 3.20 3.03
CA VAL A 83 -14.84 3.43 3.22
C VAL A 83 -15.20 4.90 3.02
N ASP A 84 -14.25 5.82 3.21
CA ASP A 84 -14.42 7.25 2.98
C ASP A 84 -13.20 7.76 2.20
N VAL A 85 -13.31 7.73 0.87
CA VAL A 85 -12.20 8.11 -0.02
C VAL A 85 -11.74 9.56 0.22
N PRO A 86 -12.64 10.57 0.31
CA PRO A 86 -12.19 11.94 0.58
C PRO A 86 -11.39 12.09 1.87
N GLU A 87 -11.79 11.42 2.95
CA GLU A 87 -11.04 11.47 4.21
C GLU A 87 -9.69 10.77 4.10
N PHE A 88 -9.65 9.64 3.41
CA PHE A 88 -8.37 8.94 3.18
C PHE A 88 -7.43 9.78 2.31
N MET A 89 -7.96 10.47 1.31
CA MET A 89 -7.13 11.31 0.43
C MET A 89 -6.46 12.45 1.18
N LYS A 90 -7.04 12.94 2.28
CA LYS A 90 -6.37 13.92 3.14
C LYS A 90 -5.09 13.36 3.74
N VAL A 91 -5.06 12.07 4.04
CA VAL A 91 -3.85 11.40 4.53
C VAL A 91 -2.82 11.24 3.41
N VAL A 92 -3.26 10.76 2.24
CA VAL A 92 -2.39 10.56 1.08
C VAL A 92 -1.71 11.86 0.65
N LEU A 93 -2.44 12.96 0.67
CA LEU A 93 -1.94 14.27 0.23
C LEU A 93 -1.18 15.04 1.31
N ASP A 94 -1.14 14.53 2.54
CA ASP A 94 -0.42 15.17 3.64
C ASP A 94 1.08 14.88 3.52
N PRO A 95 1.92 15.89 3.25
CA PRO A 95 3.35 15.68 3.08
C PRO A 95 4.07 15.28 4.38
N THR A 96 3.41 15.40 5.53
CA THR A 96 3.99 15.00 6.82
C THR A 96 3.72 13.54 7.16
N PHE A 97 2.87 12.84 6.39
CA PHE A 97 2.61 11.43 6.65
C PHE A 97 3.85 10.59 6.32
N PRO A 98 4.34 9.77 7.28
CA PRO A 98 5.57 8.99 7.06
C PRO A 98 5.31 7.78 6.18
N LEU A 99 5.79 7.82 4.94
CA LEU A 99 5.69 6.70 4.01
C LEU A 99 6.88 5.75 4.19
N PRO A 100 6.67 4.43 4.15
CA PRO A 100 7.75 3.46 4.36
C PRO A 100 8.59 3.20 3.10
N TRP A 101 8.16 3.69 1.94
CA TRP A 101 8.91 3.53 0.68
C TRP A 101 9.63 4.82 0.30
N HIS A 102 10.61 4.67 -0.60
CA HIS A 102 11.36 5.81 -1.11
C HIS A 102 10.44 6.69 -1.96
N PRO A 103 10.41 8.02 -1.74
CA PRO A 103 9.49 8.91 -2.45
C PRO A 103 9.68 8.94 -3.95
N ASP A 104 10.88 8.64 -4.46
CA ASP A 104 11.16 8.61 -5.90
C ASP A 104 10.81 7.25 -6.53
N ARG A 105 10.48 6.25 -5.74
CA ARG A 105 10.21 4.89 -6.19
C ARG A 105 8.93 4.30 -5.60
N PRO A 106 7.79 5.02 -5.68
CA PRO A 106 6.52 4.44 -5.23
C PRO A 106 6.09 3.33 -6.20
N SER A 107 5.39 2.33 -5.69
CA SER A 107 4.80 1.30 -6.54
C SER A 107 3.61 1.84 -7.32
N PRO A 108 3.21 1.17 -8.41
CA PRO A 108 1.86 1.35 -8.94
C PRO A 108 0.84 1.06 -7.85
N SER A 109 -0.29 1.76 -7.89
CA SER A 109 -1.35 1.58 -6.91
C SER A 109 -2.72 1.92 -7.48
N THR A 110 -3.76 1.38 -6.85
CA THR A 110 -5.16 1.71 -7.16
C THR A 110 -5.89 1.94 -5.84
N LEU A 111 -6.67 3.00 -5.77
CA LEU A 111 -7.54 3.29 -4.63
C LEU A 111 -8.98 2.98 -5.01
N ILE A 112 -9.66 2.23 -4.16
CA ILE A 112 -11.03 1.75 -4.39
C ILE A 112 -11.89 2.15 -3.21
N GLY A 113 -12.99 2.86 -3.49
CA GLY A 113 -13.99 3.15 -2.48
C GLY A 113 -14.89 1.93 -2.27
N VAL A 114 -15.16 1.57 -1.02
CA VAL A 114 -16.02 0.44 -0.66
C VAL A 114 -17.05 0.88 0.36
N THR A 115 -18.18 0.15 0.42
CA THR A 115 -19.27 0.48 1.36
C THR A 115 -18.96 0.01 2.77
N ALA A 116 -18.15 -1.04 2.93
CA ALA A 116 -17.79 -1.58 4.24
C ALA A 116 -16.56 -2.49 4.09
N LEU A 117 -15.87 -2.71 5.19
CA LEU A 117 -14.83 -3.72 5.34
C LEU A 117 -15.31 -4.78 6.33
N SER A 118 -14.44 -5.75 6.65
CA SER A 118 -14.85 -6.92 7.44
C SER A 118 -15.21 -6.63 8.90
N ASN A 119 -14.88 -5.45 9.40
CA ASN A 119 -15.35 -4.94 10.69
C ASN A 119 -15.83 -3.51 10.48
N PRO A 120 -16.99 -3.09 11.08
CA PRO A 120 -17.53 -1.73 10.88
C PRO A 120 -16.57 -0.61 11.26
N GLY A 121 -15.61 -0.86 12.15
CA GLY A 121 -14.63 0.14 12.55
C GLY A 121 -13.38 0.19 11.68
N PHE A 122 -13.25 -0.67 10.67
CA PHE A 122 -12.13 -0.60 9.73
C PHE A 122 -12.45 0.42 8.65
N LEU A 123 -11.60 1.44 8.53
CA LEU A 123 -11.78 2.54 7.59
C LEU A 123 -10.94 2.36 6.32
N ILE A 124 -9.93 1.50 6.36
CA ILE A 124 -8.97 1.29 5.30
C ILE A 124 -8.43 -0.13 5.36
N GLU A 125 -8.17 -0.72 4.21
CA GLU A 125 -7.47 -2.00 4.06
C GLU A 125 -6.48 -1.88 2.92
N VAL A 126 -5.32 -2.54 3.00
CA VAL A 126 -4.29 -2.48 1.96
C VAL A 126 -3.77 -3.88 1.67
N GLU A 127 -3.67 -4.20 0.37
CA GLU A 127 -3.01 -5.42 -0.10
C GLU A 127 -1.85 -5.06 -1.02
N ILE A 128 -0.82 -5.87 -1.01
CA ILE A 128 0.36 -5.63 -1.84
C ILE A 128 0.87 -6.92 -2.47
N VAL A 129 1.60 -6.75 -3.56
CA VAL A 129 2.36 -7.81 -4.23
C VAL A 129 3.81 -7.36 -4.31
N ALA A 130 4.73 -8.24 -3.97
CA ALA A 130 6.16 -7.98 -4.08
C ALA A 130 6.82 -9.02 -4.97
N MET A 131 7.94 -8.63 -5.60
CA MET A 131 8.75 -9.51 -6.42
C MET A 131 10.20 -9.31 -6.02
N VAL A 132 10.91 -10.41 -5.80
CA VAL A 132 12.32 -10.38 -5.39
C VAL A 132 13.19 -11.19 -6.33
N ASP A 133 14.46 -10.82 -6.40
CA ASP A 133 15.49 -11.62 -7.03
C ASP A 133 15.85 -12.80 -6.13
N GLY A 134 16.31 -13.86 -6.72
CA GLY A 134 16.58 -15.13 -6.06
C GLY A 134 17.32 -15.16 -4.74
#